data_ac5b14093be25b60ab93375c2c487c0f
#
_entry.id   ac5b14093be25b60ab93375c2c487c0f
#
_cell.length_a   1.000
_cell.length_b   1.000
_cell.length_c   1.000
_cell.angle_alpha   90.00
_cell.angle_beta   90.00
_cell.angle_gamma   90.00
#
_symmetry.space_group_name_H-M   'P 1'
#
loop_
_entity.id
_entity.type
_entity.pdbx_description
1 polymer ?
#
loop_
_entity_poly.entity_id
_entity_poly.type
_entity_poly.pdbx_seq_one_letter_code
_entity_poly.pdbx_strand_id
1 'polypeptide(L)'
;MTSQLILANGFGVAIASDSAASYFERTYEDARKIRRLRGQHLLAVMCAGEVNLLGMPVIALVGQWEKSLATRLRSVTEYRDSFVAWLERNLDSWSSRSERDMEALKSLRYEIRWLRDRVQSRTADLPEEERLDEALRTLQEVHNSVCWDSTLAGMADQLLDRFSNEDLGEGRPPRLQTIVDLFFEEIPRVEKLERELHEYLRQLIGRSDWFPGLGEIVLTFVGYGTDELLPAVSTVELKGAIENHLSARVLGEEMARPFDGGFILVLPIAQTDIINLIIRGFDQSLIEEALTRVGRSNLPGGPDLESAKGYAEAQAADVAAGEPYTEFSSAVIDTAREMAWLGKVNPFYQTISKLELASLAEAAGSLVSVQNLSQNIHGELPTVGGPIDVATITLSEGFQWVRGGGWEQATPN
;
A
#
# COMPACT_ATOMS: atom_id res chain seq x y z
N MET A 1 -7.55 9.04 -1.59
CA MET A 1 -7.30 8.10 -0.47
C MET A 1 -8.61 7.39 -0.14
N THR A 2 -8.62 6.38 0.72
CA THR A 2 -9.77 5.51 0.97
C THR A 2 -9.78 5.12 2.43
N SER A 3 -10.95 4.96 3.04
CA SER A 3 -11.12 4.39 4.36
C SER A 3 -12.03 3.17 4.28
N GLN A 4 -11.54 2.02 4.71
CA GLN A 4 -12.28 0.77 4.67
C GLN A 4 -12.11 0.00 5.99
N LEU A 5 -13.12 -0.80 6.31
CA LEU A 5 -13.10 -1.64 7.50
C LEU A 5 -13.79 -2.97 7.24
N ILE A 6 -13.15 -4.04 7.68
CA ILE A 6 -13.72 -5.39 7.73
C ILE A 6 -13.87 -5.78 9.19
N LEU A 7 -15.08 -6.12 9.58
CA LEU A 7 -15.40 -6.75 10.86
C LEU A 7 -16.02 -8.11 10.60
N ALA A 8 -15.50 -9.15 11.25
CA ALA A 8 -16.09 -10.48 11.12
C ALA A 8 -16.14 -11.20 12.46
N ASN A 9 -17.15 -12.07 12.58
CA ASN A 9 -17.32 -12.95 13.72
C ASN A 9 -17.99 -14.29 13.29
N GLY A 10 -18.49 -15.08 14.23
CA GLY A 10 -19.13 -16.36 13.92
C GLY A 10 -20.44 -16.24 13.12
N PHE A 11 -21.07 -15.06 13.05
CA PHE A 11 -22.31 -14.84 12.28
C PHE A 11 -22.04 -14.44 10.82
N GLY A 12 -20.87 -13.87 10.53
CA GLY A 12 -20.51 -13.44 9.18
C GLY A 12 -19.49 -12.32 9.14
N VAL A 13 -19.44 -11.67 7.98
CA VAL A 13 -18.58 -10.52 7.70
C VAL A 13 -19.43 -9.28 7.48
N ALA A 14 -19.03 -8.17 8.05
CA ALA A 14 -19.47 -6.83 7.68
C ALA A 14 -18.30 -6.08 7.05
N ILE A 15 -18.52 -5.48 5.89
CA ILE A 15 -17.55 -4.65 5.19
C ILE A 15 -18.12 -3.24 5.01
N ALA A 16 -17.27 -2.24 5.21
CA ALA A 16 -17.64 -0.84 5.00
C ALA A 16 -16.55 -0.10 4.24
N SER A 17 -16.94 0.81 3.36
CA SER A 17 -16.02 1.65 2.58
C SER A 17 -16.65 3.02 2.35
N ASP A 18 -15.82 4.07 2.40
CA ASP A 18 -16.17 5.37 1.84
C ASP A 18 -16.25 5.30 0.30
N SER A 19 -16.92 6.26 -0.33
CA SER A 19 -17.04 6.33 -1.78
C SER A 19 -16.32 7.52 -2.41
N ALA A 20 -15.50 8.27 -1.67
CA ALA A 20 -14.73 9.35 -2.24
C ALA A 20 -13.52 8.83 -3.04
N ALA A 21 -13.30 9.38 -4.21
CA ALA A 21 -12.08 9.23 -4.99
C ALA A 21 -11.54 10.62 -5.34
N SER A 22 -10.30 10.90 -4.96
CA SER A 22 -9.63 12.17 -5.27
C SER A 22 -8.74 11.99 -6.49
N TYR A 23 -8.89 12.89 -7.47
CA TYR A 23 -8.05 12.91 -8.65
C TYR A 23 -7.56 14.35 -8.88
N PHE A 24 -6.29 14.62 -8.68
CA PHE A 24 -5.71 15.96 -8.57
C PHE A 24 -6.44 16.78 -7.49
N GLU A 25 -7.01 17.95 -7.85
CA GLU A 25 -7.74 18.86 -6.96
C GLU A 25 -9.24 18.58 -6.89
N ARG A 26 -9.71 17.47 -7.47
CA ARG A 26 -11.14 17.12 -7.52
C ARG A 26 -11.42 15.86 -6.74
N THR A 27 -12.52 15.88 -5.98
CA THR A 27 -13.05 14.70 -5.29
C THR A 27 -14.38 14.31 -5.94
N TYR A 28 -14.53 13.02 -6.22
CA TYR A 28 -15.74 12.38 -6.69
C TYR A 28 -16.29 11.53 -5.56
N GLU A 29 -17.59 11.56 -5.31
CA GLU A 29 -18.22 10.88 -4.16
C GLU A 29 -18.97 9.61 -4.53
N ASP A 30 -18.75 9.08 -5.72
CA ASP A 30 -19.45 7.90 -6.26
C ASP A 30 -18.53 6.76 -6.70
N ALA A 31 -17.31 6.73 -6.15
CA ALA A 31 -16.34 5.69 -6.45
C ALA A 31 -16.80 4.33 -5.90
N ARG A 32 -16.85 3.35 -6.77
CA ARG A 32 -17.24 1.97 -6.45
C ARG A 32 -16.03 1.21 -5.92
N LYS A 33 -15.90 1.13 -4.62
CA LYS A 33 -14.76 0.49 -3.96
C LYS A 33 -15.04 -0.92 -3.46
N ILE A 34 -16.30 -1.34 -3.42
CA ILE A 34 -16.73 -2.71 -3.09
C ILE A 34 -17.40 -3.32 -4.32
N ARG A 35 -16.96 -4.51 -4.70
CA ARG A 35 -17.57 -5.32 -5.74
C ARG A 35 -17.88 -6.71 -5.19
N ARG A 36 -19.16 -7.10 -5.21
CA ARG A 36 -19.55 -8.50 -4.98
C ARG A 36 -19.16 -9.37 -6.18
N LEU A 37 -18.77 -10.60 -5.97
CA LEU A 37 -18.75 -11.61 -7.02
C LEU A 37 -20.16 -12.20 -7.19
N ARG A 38 -20.60 -12.30 -8.44
CA ARG A 38 -21.95 -12.76 -8.79
C ARG A 38 -22.07 -14.29 -8.74
N GLY A 39 -23.30 -14.78 -8.91
CA GLY A 39 -23.59 -16.21 -8.93
C GLY A 39 -23.45 -16.86 -7.55
N GLN A 40 -22.78 -17.98 -7.51
CA GLN A 40 -22.63 -18.77 -6.28
C GLN A 40 -21.49 -18.33 -5.36
N HIS A 41 -20.72 -17.30 -5.73
CA HIS A 41 -19.54 -16.88 -4.97
C HIS A 41 -19.94 -16.09 -3.73
N LEU A 42 -19.42 -16.50 -2.57
CA LEU A 42 -19.65 -15.83 -1.27
C LEU A 42 -18.47 -14.91 -0.97
N LEU A 43 -18.19 -13.98 -1.89
CA LEU A 43 -17.00 -13.17 -1.87
C LEU A 43 -17.27 -11.76 -2.37
N ALA A 44 -16.59 -10.80 -1.76
CA ALA A 44 -16.42 -9.44 -2.27
C ALA A 44 -14.95 -9.09 -2.49
N VAL A 45 -14.71 -8.16 -3.39
CA VAL A 45 -13.40 -7.53 -3.60
C VAL A 45 -13.53 -6.06 -3.24
N MET A 46 -12.71 -5.60 -2.32
CA MET A 46 -12.57 -4.20 -1.94
C MET A 46 -11.32 -3.62 -2.62
N CYS A 47 -11.43 -2.37 -3.09
CA CYS A 47 -10.34 -1.67 -3.77
C CYS A 47 -9.98 -0.39 -3.01
N ALA A 48 -8.70 -0.22 -2.70
CA ALA A 48 -8.14 0.99 -2.12
C ALA A 48 -6.92 1.46 -2.91
N GLY A 49 -6.53 2.73 -2.73
CA GLY A 49 -5.45 3.35 -3.49
C GLY A 49 -5.88 3.81 -4.87
N GLU A 50 -5.06 3.56 -5.88
CA GLU A 50 -5.37 3.89 -7.27
C GLU A 50 -6.50 3.02 -7.83
N VAL A 51 -7.28 3.59 -8.75
CA VAL A 51 -8.43 2.89 -9.32
C VAL A 51 -8.14 2.25 -10.69
N ASN A 52 -7.01 2.59 -11.31
CA ASN A 52 -6.63 2.12 -12.63
C ASN A 52 -5.29 1.39 -12.59
N LEU A 53 -5.23 0.21 -13.17
CA LEU A 53 -4.01 -0.54 -13.45
C LEU A 53 -3.69 -0.41 -14.94
N LEU A 54 -2.56 0.20 -15.27
CA LEU A 54 -2.14 0.42 -16.67
C LEU A 54 -3.27 1.04 -17.53
N GLY A 55 -3.95 2.06 -16.99
CA GLY A 55 -5.04 2.75 -17.66
C GLY A 55 -6.41 2.04 -17.61
N MET A 56 -6.47 0.78 -17.16
CA MET A 56 -7.72 0.01 -17.04
C MET A 56 -8.30 0.08 -15.63
N PRO A 57 -9.60 0.41 -15.47
CA PRO A 57 -10.24 0.35 -14.16
C PRO A 57 -10.15 -1.06 -13.56
N VAL A 58 -9.54 -1.16 -12.38
CA VAL A 58 -9.30 -2.48 -11.75
C VAL A 58 -10.59 -3.25 -11.47
N ILE A 59 -11.65 -2.55 -11.13
CA ILE A 59 -12.99 -3.16 -10.93
C ILE A 59 -13.54 -3.76 -12.23
N ALA A 60 -13.21 -3.21 -13.41
CA ALA A 60 -13.56 -3.81 -14.69
C ALA A 60 -12.76 -5.10 -14.95
N LEU A 61 -11.47 -5.10 -14.60
CA LEU A 61 -10.62 -6.30 -14.67
C LEU A 61 -11.15 -7.41 -13.76
N VAL A 62 -11.52 -7.09 -12.51
CA VAL A 62 -12.21 -8.04 -11.61
C VAL A 62 -13.48 -8.60 -12.26
N GLY A 63 -14.26 -7.74 -12.92
CA GLY A 63 -15.48 -8.17 -13.62
C GLY A 63 -15.25 -9.06 -14.83
N GLN A 64 -14.12 -8.93 -15.53
CA GLN A 64 -13.77 -9.83 -16.63
C GLN A 64 -13.23 -11.16 -16.10
N TRP A 65 -12.39 -11.13 -15.05
CA TRP A 65 -11.93 -12.33 -14.39
C TRP A 65 -13.08 -13.15 -13.81
N GLU A 66 -14.05 -12.52 -13.16
CA GLU A 66 -15.23 -13.13 -12.59
C GLU A 66 -15.96 -14.04 -13.62
N LYS A 67 -16.07 -13.59 -14.88
CA LYS A 67 -16.68 -14.37 -15.96
C LYS A 67 -15.92 -15.65 -16.30
N SER A 68 -14.63 -15.73 -15.94
CA SER A 68 -13.81 -16.93 -16.15
C SER A 68 -13.95 -17.96 -15.04
N LEU A 69 -14.60 -17.61 -13.92
CA LEU A 69 -14.83 -18.50 -12.80
C LEU A 69 -16.02 -19.43 -13.08
N ALA A 70 -15.75 -20.71 -13.30
CA ALA A 70 -16.79 -21.70 -13.54
C ALA A 70 -17.50 -22.16 -12.24
N THR A 71 -16.76 -22.23 -11.13
CA THR A 71 -17.22 -22.74 -9.83
C THR A 71 -16.61 -21.93 -8.69
N ARG A 72 -17.14 -22.12 -7.48
CA ARG A 72 -16.50 -21.59 -6.27
C ARG A 72 -15.11 -22.20 -6.09
N LEU A 73 -14.16 -21.37 -5.66
CA LEU A 73 -12.83 -21.82 -5.27
C LEU A 73 -12.82 -22.25 -3.80
N ARG A 74 -11.77 -22.96 -3.41
CA ARG A 74 -11.67 -23.62 -2.10
C ARG A 74 -11.46 -22.62 -0.97
N SER A 75 -10.68 -21.55 -1.22
CA SER A 75 -10.35 -20.54 -0.22
C SER A 75 -10.35 -19.13 -0.83
N VAL A 76 -10.44 -18.11 0.03
CA VAL A 76 -10.28 -16.70 -0.36
C VAL A 76 -8.90 -16.45 -0.96
N THR A 77 -7.87 -17.11 -0.46
CA THR A 77 -6.52 -17.08 -1.02
C THR A 77 -6.47 -17.58 -2.46
N GLU A 78 -7.15 -18.68 -2.77
CA GLU A 78 -7.24 -19.19 -4.15
C GLU A 78 -7.95 -18.20 -5.09
N TYR A 79 -8.94 -17.45 -4.62
CA TYR A 79 -9.57 -16.38 -5.42
C TYR A 79 -8.57 -15.29 -5.78
N ARG A 80 -7.77 -14.80 -4.81
CA ARG A 80 -6.71 -13.82 -5.06
C ARG A 80 -5.69 -14.36 -6.07
N ASP A 81 -5.18 -15.57 -5.86
CA ASP A 81 -4.16 -16.17 -6.73
C ASP A 81 -4.69 -16.40 -8.14
N SER A 82 -5.93 -16.85 -8.25
CA SER A 82 -6.63 -17.01 -9.54
C SER A 82 -6.77 -15.68 -10.28
N PHE A 83 -7.06 -14.58 -9.57
CA PHE A 83 -7.15 -13.25 -10.15
C PHE A 83 -5.80 -12.76 -10.66
N VAL A 84 -4.75 -12.85 -9.84
CA VAL A 84 -3.38 -12.44 -10.22
C VAL A 84 -2.91 -13.26 -11.44
N ALA A 85 -3.07 -14.57 -11.40
CA ALA A 85 -2.72 -15.44 -12.52
C ALA A 85 -3.56 -15.16 -13.78
N TRP A 86 -4.81 -14.71 -13.65
CA TRP A 86 -5.65 -14.30 -14.77
C TRP A 86 -5.14 -12.98 -15.36
N LEU A 87 -4.78 -12.01 -14.52
CA LEU A 87 -4.19 -10.73 -14.98
C LEU A 87 -2.93 -10.97 -15.82
N GLU A 88 -1.99 -11.78 -15.32
CA GLU A 88 -0.74 -12.10 -16.01
C GLU A 88 -0.99 -12.81 -17.34
N ARG A 89 -1.81 -13.86 -17.34
CA ARG A 89 -2.11 -14.62 -18.57
C ARG A 89 -2.83 -13.81 -19.65
N ASN A 90 -3.56 -12.78 -19.27
CA ASN A 90 -4.34 -11.95 -20.20
C ASN A 90 -3.75 -10.55 -20.37
N LEU A 91 -2.54 -10.30 -19.89
CA LEU A 91 -1.91 -8.97 -19.85
C LEU A 91 -1.97 -8.27 -21.20
N ASP A 92 -1.59 -8.94 -22.29
CA ASP A 92 -1.60 -8.40 -23.65
C ASP A 92 -3.02 -8.14 -24.20
N SER A 93 -4.07 -8.69 -23.60
CA SER A 93 -5.44 -8.46 -24.04
C SER A 93 -6.07 -7.19 -23.45
N TRP A 94 -5.54 -6.69 -22.33
CA TRP A 94 -6.09 -5.53 -21.63
C TRP A 94 -5.09 -4.38 -21.43
N SER A 95 -3.81 -4.60 -21.78
CA SER A 95 -2.75 -3.59 -21.70
C SER A 95 -1.81 -3.72 -22.88
N SER A 96 -1.53 -2.62 -23.56
CA SER A 96 -0.54 -2.59 -24.63
C SER A 96 0.88 -2.50 -24.07
N ARG A 97 1.86 -2.96 -24.86
CA ARG A 97 3.29 -2.80 -24.51
C ARG A 97 3.65 -1.34 -24.27
N SER A 98 3.10 -0.42 -25.08
CA SER A 98 3.36 1.02 -24.93
C SER A 98 2.85 1.56 -23.59
N GLU A 99 1.72 1.09 -23.07
CA GLU A 99 1.21 1.48 -21.75
C GLU A 99 2.12 0.97 -20.65
N ARG A 100 2.58 -0.29 -20.72
CA ARG A 100 3.54 -0.85 -19.76
C ARG A 100 4.87 -0.09 -19.76
N ASP A 101 5.40 0.23 -20.95
CA ASP A 101 6.61 1.04 -21.12
C ASP A 101 6.44 2.45 -20.51
N MET A 102 5.29 3.07 -20.72
CA MET A 102 4.99 4.39 -20.13
C MET A 102 4.95 4.37 -18.59
N GLU A 103 4.36 3.33 -18.00
CA GLU A 103 4.35 3.18 -16.55
C GLU A 103 5.75 2.90 -15.99
N ALA A 104 6.53 2.05 -16.65
CA ALA A 104 7.93 1.82 -16.29
C ALA A 104 8.75 3.13 -16.34
N LEU A 105 8.57 3.95 -17.37
CA LEU A 105 9.23 5.25 -17.49
C LEU A 105 8.81 6.25 -16.39
N LYS A 106 7.53 6.26 -16.02
CA LYS A 106 7.06 7.11 -14.91
C LYS A 106 7.73 6.70 -13.59
N SER A 107 7.79 5.41 -13.30
CA SER A 107 8.44 4.87 -12.11
C SER A 107 9.94 5.20 -12.09
N LEU A 108 10.64 5.02 -13.21
CA LEU A 108 12.05 5.37 -13.32
C LEU A 108 12.29 6.87 -13.08
N ARG A 109 11.47 7.73 -13.66
CA ARG A 109 11.57 9.19 -13.44
C ARG A 109 11.34 9.58 -11.98
N TYR A 110 10.39 8.94 -11.32
CA TYR A 110 10.12 9.19 -9.91
C TYR A 110 11.34 8.79 -9.06
N GLU A 111 11.85 7.59 -9.27
CA GLU A 111 12.99 7.05 -8.54
C GLU A 111 14.25 7.89 -8.75
N ILE A 112 14.53 8.30 -9.97
CA ILE A 112 15.69 9.13 -10.29
C ILE A 112 15.58 10.51 -9.64
N ARG A 113 14.40 11.12 -9.59
CA ARG A 113 14.20 12.39 -8.89
C ARG A 113 14.41 12.23 -7.39
N TRP A 114 13.81 11.20 -6.78
CA TRP A 114 14.01 10.89 -5.37
C TRP A 114 15.49 10.68 -5.04
N LEU A 115 16.20 9.91 -5.87
CA LEU A 115 17.63 9.65 -5.69
C LEU A 115 18.47 10.92 -5.84
N ARG A 116 18.19 11.74 -6.84
CA ARG A 116 18.82 13.04 -7.03
C ARG A 116 18.64 13.94 -5.80
N ASP A 117 17.40 14.09 -5.36
CA ASP A 117 17.07 14.95 -4.21
C ASP A 117 17.76 14.45 -2.93
N ARG A 118 17.88 13.12 -2.76
CA ARG A 118 18.62 12.50 -1.65
C ARG A 118 20.13 12.78 -1.73
N VAL A 119 20.74 12.66 -2.91
CA VAL A 119 22.15 13.00 -3.13
C VAL A 119 22.38 14.48 -2.85
N GLN A 120 21.53 15.36 -3.37
CA GLN A 120 21.63 16.80 -3.15
C GLN A 120 21.55 17.16 -1.67
N SER A 121 20.59 16.61 -0.93
CA SER A 121 20.45 16.88 0.50
C SER A 121 21.69 16.49 1.31
N ARG A 122 22.41 15.45 0.89
CA ARG A 122 23.64 15.02 1.55
C ARG A 122 24.88 15.78 1.11
N THR A 123 24.86 16.35 -0.07
CA THR A 123 26.03 17.06 -0.64
C THR A 123 25.96 18.59 -0.53
N ALA A 124 24.80 19.16 -0.17
CA ALA A 124 24.55 20.60 -0.19
C ALA A 124 25.57 21.41 0.62
N ASP A 125 25.91 20.93 1.82
CA ASP A 125 26.80 21.62 2.75
C ASP A 125 28.27 21.18 2.65
N LEU A 126 28.59 20.26 1.75
CA LEU A 126 29.96 19.73 1.60
C LEU A 126 30.81 20.61 0.67
N PRO A 127 32.13 20.68 0.89
CA PRO A 127 33.09 21.26 -0.07
C PRO A 127 32.98 20.55 -1.43
N GLU A 128 33.24 21.28 -2.52
CA GLU A 128 33.11 20.75 -3.89
C GLU A 128 33.92 19.46 -4.12
N GLU A 129 35.10 19.37 -3.51
CA GLU A 129 35.98 18.21 -3.58
C GLU A 129 35.43 16.96 -2.92
N GLU A 130 34.52 17.07 -1.92
CA GLU A 130 33.91 15.94 -1.19
C GLU A 130 32.55 15.52 -1.79
N ARG A 131 31.90 16.39 -2.55
CA ARG A 131 30.54 16.16 -3.10
C ARG A 131 30.45 14.92 -3.97
N LEU A 132 31.46 14.68 -4.81
CA LEU A 132 31.47 13.52 -5.70
C LEU A 132 31.57 12.20 -4.95
N ASP A 133 32.44 12.14 -3.93
CA ASP A 133 32.62 10.92 -3.13
C ASP A 133 31.37 10.63 -2.30
N GLU A 134 30.71 11.66 -1.76
CA GLU A 134 29.45 11.49 -1.03
C GLU A 134 28.30 11.11 -1.96
N ALA A 135 28.23 11.66 -3.17
CA ALA A 135 27.24 11.25 -4.17
C ALA A 135 27.39 9.78 -4.55
N LEU A 136 28.63 9.32 -4.76
CA LEU A 136 28.92 7.91 -5.02
C LEU A 136 28.55 7.00 -3.84
N ARG A 137 28.90 7.42 -2.62
CA ARG A 137 28.57 6.69 -1.40
C ARG A 137 27.05 6.56 -1.23
N THR A 138 26.31 7.65 -1.40
CA THR A 138 24.86 7.68 -1.32
C THR A 138 24.23 6.74 -2.35
N LEU A 139 24.69 6.78 -3.60
CA LEU A 139 24.18 5.91 -4.66
C LEU A 139 24.47 4.43 -4.36
N GLN A 140 25.67 4.11 -3.89
CA GLN A 140 26.05 2.75 -3.50
C GLN A 140 25.27 2.23 -2.30
N GLU A 141 24.98 3.05 -1.30
CA GLU A 141 24.12 2.69 -0.17
C GLU A 141 22.72 2.32 -0.63
N VAL A 142 22.13 3.14 -1.51
CA VAL A 142 20.80 2.86 -2.08
C VAL A 142 20.84 1.63 -2.96
N HIS A 143 21.83 1.50 -3.83
CA HIS A 143 22.06 0.32 -4.67
C HIS A 143 22.14 -0.96 -3.86
N ASN A 144 22.95 -0.99 -2.81
CA ASN A 144 23.12 -2.16 -1.93
C ASN A 144 21.86 -2.49 -1.11
N SER A 145 20.93 -1.56 -0.96
CA SER A 145 19.64 -1.79 -0.30
C SER A 145 18.60 -2.49 -1.20
N VAL A 146 18.86 -2.54 -2.51
CA VAL A 146 17.97 -3.18 -3.49
C VAL A 146 18.12 -4.70 -3.45
N CYS A 147 17.04 -5.41 -3.14
CA CYS A 147 17.02 -6.86 -3.25
C CYS A 147 16.95 -7.28 -4.73
N TRP A 148 18.01 -7.89 -5.22
CA TRP A 148 18.11 -8.35 -6.60
C TRP A 148 17.41 -9.71 -6.80
N ASP A 149 16.51 -9.78 -7.79
CA ASP A 149 15.93 -11.03 -8.25
C ASP A 149 16.54 -11.42 -9.61
N SER A 150 17.40 -12.43 -9.60
CA SER A 150 18.12 -12.88 -10.79
C SER A 150 17.20 -13.45 -11.87
N THR A 151 15.97 -13.85 -11.52
CA THR A 151 15.00 -14.40 -12.50
C THR A 151 14.46 -13.32 -13.43
N LEU A 152 14.46 -12.07 -12.98
CA LEU A 152 13.99 -10.92 -13.75
C LEU A 152 15.11 -10.14 -14.45
N ALA A 153 16.37 -10.52 -14.25
CA ALA A 153 17.53 -9.83 -14.82
C ALA A 153 17.47 -9.70 -16.35
N GLY A 154 17.12 -10.76 -17.05
CA GLY A 154 17.00 -10.75 -18.51
C GLY A 154 15.90 -9.81 -19.02
N MET A 155 14.83 -9.63 -18.25
CA MET A 155 13.76 -8.69 -18.57
C MET A 155 14.22 -7.24 -18.36
N ALA A 156 14.96 -6.97 -17.31
CA ALA A 156 15.55 -5.66 -17.05
C ALA A 156 16.50 -5.25 -18.18
N ASP A 157 17.37 -6.17 -18.63
CA ASP A 157 18.29 -5.92 -19.73
C ASP A 157 17.53 -5.61 -21.04
N GLN A 158 16.50 -6.36 -21.37
CA GLN A 158 15.67 -6.12 -22.57
C GLN A 158 14.98 -4.75 -22.53
N LEU A 159 14.45 -4.33 -21.37
CA LEU A 159 13.81 -3.03 -21.20
C LEU A 159 14.82 -1.89 -21.34
N LEU A 160 15.96 -1.98 -20.66
CA LEU A 160 17.02 -0.97 -20.76
C LEU A 160 17.60 -0.86 -22.15
N ASP A 161 17.87 -1.98 -22.83
CA ASP A 161 18.33 -2.00 -24.21
C ASP A 161 17.33 -1.32 -25.16
N ARG A 162 16.03 -1.60 -24.98
CA ARG A 162 14.99 -0.96 -25.77
C ARG A 162 14.95 0.54 -25.55
N PHE A 163 14.98 0.99 -24.30
CA PHE A 163 14.95 2.42 -23.96
C PHE A 163 16.26 3.16 -24.36
N SER A 164 17.38 2.43 -24.46
CA SER A 164 18.67 2.98 -24.91
C SER A 164 18.75 3.13 -26.42
N ASN A 165 18.13 2.21 -27.17
CA ASN A 165 18.27 2.10 -28.62
C ASN A 165 17.04 2.60 -29.40
N GLU A 166 16.00 3.09 -28.72
CA GLU A 166 14.78 3.56 -29.36
C GLU A 166 15.05 4.86 -30.14
N ASP A 167 14.83 4.80 -31.44
CA ASP A 167 14.87 6.00 -32.28
C ASP A 167 13.53 6.75 -32.18
N LEU A 168 13.55 7.86 -31.44
CA LEU A 168 12.38 8.73 -31.27
C LEU A 168 12.25 9.77 -32.40
N GLY A 169 13.14 9.73 -33.41
CA GLY A 169 13.17 10.66 -34.53
C GLY A 169 13.60 12.09 -34.13
N GLU A 170 13.84 12.95 -35.13
CA GLU A 170 14.10 14.39 -34.96
C GLU A 170 15.25 14.75 -34.00
N GLY A 171 16.23 13.86 -33.80
CA GLY A 171 17.38 14.09 -32.88
C GLY A 171 17.03 14.07 -31.39
N ARG A 172 15.88 13.50 -31.03
CA ARG A 172 15.52 13.29 -29.63
C ARG A 172 16.40 12.20 -29.01
N PRO A 173 16.94 12.43 -27.80
CA PRO A 173 17.72 11.41 -27.12
C PRO A 173 16.84 10.19 -26.77
N PRO A 174 17.43 8.98 -26.69
CA PRO A 174 16.74 7.80 -26.19
C PRO A 174 16.07 8.03 -24.84
N ARG A 175 15.01 7.30 -24.55
CA ARG A 175 14.23 7.48 -23.29
C ARG A 175 15.09 7.26 -22.05
N LEU A 176 15.97 6.26 -22.06
CA LEU A 176 16.88 6.02 -20.94
C LEU A 176 17.83 7.19 -20.73
N GLN A 177 18.38 7.76 -21.80
CA GLN A 177 19.26 8.92 -21.71
C GLN A 177 18.54 10.12 -21.07
N THR A 178 17.29 10.37 -21.47
CA THR A 178 16.48 11.44 -20.87
C THR A 178 16.27 11.25 -19.35
N ILE A 179 16.13 10.00 -18.90
CA ILE A 179 15.97 9.67 -17.47
C ILE A 179 17.30 9.86 -16.73
N VAL A 180 18.40 9.40 -17.31
CA VAL A 180 19.76 9.58 -16.75
C VAL A 180 20.10 11.06 -16.66
N ASP A 181 19.76 11.86 -17.67
CA ASP A 181 19.99 13.31 -17.67
C ASP A 181 19.29 14.03 -16.52
N LEU A 182 18.09 13.56 -16.09
CA LEU A 182 17.39 14.11 -14.93
C LEU A 182 18.19 14.00 -13.62
N PHE A 183 18.99 12.94 -13.46
CA PHE A 183 19.87 12.79 -12.31
C PHE A 183 21.02 13.81 -12.34
N PHE A 184 21.57 14.06 -13.52
CA PHE A 184 22.73 14.94 -13.71
C PHE A 184 22.37 16.41 -13.97
N GLU A 185 21.10 16.81 -13.85
CA GLU A 185 20.71 18.22 -13.98
C GLU A 185 21.48 19.13 -13.01
N GLU A 186 21.73 18.63 -11.78
CA GLU A 186 22.36 19.38 -10.69
C GLU A 186 23.53 18.63 -10.03
N ILE A 187 23.87 17.44 -10.54
CA ILE A 187 24.97 16.60 -10.06
C ILE A 187 26.01 16.51 -11.17
N PRO A 188 27.31 16.71 -10.87
CA PRO A 188 28.36 16.60 -11.88
C PRO A 188 28.37 15.22 -12.55
N ARG A 189 28.30 15.21 -13.90
CA ARG A 189 28.37 13.97 -14.67
C ARG A 189 29.81 13.47 -14.74
N VAL A 190 30.06 12.33 -14.13
CA VAL A 190 31.32 11.59 -14.22
C VAL A 190 31.04 10.13 -14.55
N GLU A 191 31.94 9.52 -15.34
CA GLU A 191 31.77 8.15 -15.85
C GLU A 191 31.49 7.11 -14.75
N LYS A 192 32.16 7.24 -13.60
CA LYS A 192 31.98 6.34 -12.47
C LYS A 192 30.58 6.40 -11.89
N LEU A 193 30.04 7.61 -11.73
CA LEU A 193 28.69 7.84 -11.19
C LEU A 193 27.61 7.40 -12.18
N GLU A 194 27.83 7.65 -13.48
CA GLU A 194 26.92 7.25 -14.53
C GLU A 194 26.83 5.71 -14.65
N ARG A 195 27.97 5.02 -14.57
CA ARG A 195 28.00 3.54 -14.56
C ARG A 195 27.28 2.95 -13.35
N GLU A 196 27.51 3.50 -12.16
CA GLU A 196 26.83 3.07 -10.93
C GLU A 196 25.32 3.29 -11.03
N LEU A 197 24.89 4.42 -11.60
CA LEU A 197 23.48 4.72 -11.83
C LEU A 197 22.82 3.73 -12.79
N HIS A 198 23.50 3.35 -13.89
CA HIS A 198 22.97 2.35 -14.83
C HIS A 198 22.82 0.98 -14.17
N GLU A 199 23.79 0.55 -13.35
CA GLU A 199 23.70 -0.72 -12.63
C GLU A 199 22.59 -0.69 -11.59
N TYR A 200 22.42 0.44 -10.88
CA TYR A 200 21.28 0.64 -9.98
C TYR A 200 19.94 0.52 -10.70
N LEU A 201 19.77 1.20 -11.84
CA LEU A 201 18.53 1.11 -12.63
C LEU A 201 18.26 -0.32 -13.12
N ARG A 202 19.30 -1.03 -13.52
CA ARG A 202 19.21 -2.43 -13.92
C ARG A 202 18.70 -3.32 -12.79
N GLN A 203 19.27 -3.18 -11.61
CA GLN A 203 18.84 -3.94 -10.43
C GLN A 203 17.43 -3.56 -9.98
N LEU A 204 17.10 -2.28 -10.00
CA LEU A 204 15.78 -1.77 -9.65
C LEU A 204 14.69 -2.39 -10.53
N ILE A 205 14.87 -2.41 -11.85
CA ILE A 205 13.90 -3.00 -12.80
C ILE A 205 13.80 -4.52 -12.61
N GLY A 206 14.90 -5.17 -12.21
CA GLY A 206 14.93 -6.61 -11.94
C GLY A 206 14.22 -7.03 -10.65
N ARG A 207 13.63 -6.13 -9.87
CA ARG A 207 12.85 -6.49 -8.68
C ARG A 207 11.43 -6.91 -9.04
N SER A 208 10.96 -7.96 -8.40
CA SER A 208 9.57 -8.42 -8.57
C SER A 208 8.52 -7.45 -8.02
N ASP A 209 8.91 -6.63 -7.02
CA ASP A 209 8.05 -5.66 -6.33
C ASP A 209 8.32 -4.21 -6.77
N TRP A 210 9.09 -4.00 -7.88
CA TRP A 210 9.41 -2.68 -8.36
C TRP A 210 8.16 -1.91 -8.83
N PHE A 211 8.20 -0.69 -8.94
CA PHE A 211 7.32 0.43 -9.32
C PHE A 211 7.18 1.44 -8.19
N PRO A 212 8.29 2.06 -7.74
CA PRO A 212 8.21 3.12 -6.75
C PRO A 212 7.47 4.33 -7.32
N GLY A 213 6.74 5.03 -6.46
CA GLY A 213 6.08 6.29 -6.81
C GLY A 213 4.87 6.22 -7.71
N LEU A 214 4.51 5.06 -8.22
CA LEU A 214 3.19 4.84 -8.79
C LEU A 214 2.19 4.56 -7.67
N GLY A 215 0.95 5.00 -7.87
CA GLY A 215 -0.13 4.72 -6.94
C GLY A 215 -0.30 3.21 -6.76
N GLU A 216 -0.40 2.80 -5.51
CA GLU A 216 -0.62 1.41 -5.15
C GLU A 216 -2.10 1.08 -5.27
N ILE A 217 -2.43 -0.04 -5.92
CA ILE A 217 -3.76 -0.61 -5.93
C ILE A 217 -3.78 -1.73 -4.90
N VAL A 218 -4.54 -1.57 -3.85
CA VAL A 218 -4.72 -2.60 -2.84
C VAL A 218 -6.08 -3.27 -3.07
N LEU A 219 -6.06 -4.55 -3.37
CA LEU A 219 -7.25 -5.36 -3.50
C LEU A 219 -7.37 -6.33 -2.33
N THR A 220 -8.49 -6.25 -1.64
CA THR A 220 -8.81 -7.14 -0.53
C THR A 220 -9.97 -8.04 -0.91
N PHE A 221 -9.70 -9.32 -0.99
CA PHE A 221 -10.68 -10.39 -1.19
C PHE A 221 -11.21 -10.80 0.17
N VAL A 222 -12.52 -10.81 0.35
CA VAL A 222 -13.14 -11.09 1.65
C VAL A 222 -14.40 -11.93 1.49
N GLY A 223 -14.53 -12.96 2.31
CA GLY A 223 -15.69 -13.85 2.29
C GLY A 223 -15.34 -15.29 2.64
N TYR A 224 -15.80 -16.25 1.80
CA TYR A 224 -15.68 -17.68 2.05
C TYR A 224 -15.37 -18.46 0.77
N GLY A 225 -14.39 -19.33 0.81
CA GLY A 225 -14.23 -20.44 -0.14
C GLY A 225 -15.15 -21.62 0.19
N THR A 226 -15.05 -22.72 -0.56
CA THR A 226 -15.85 -23.94 -0.30
C THR A 226 -15.37 -24.69 0.94
N ASP A 227 -14.11 -24.57 1.28
CA ASP A 227 -13.48 -25.29 2.40
C ASP A 227 -13.42 -24.44 3.67
N GLU A 228 -13.92 -23.19 3.62
CA GLU A 228 -13.86 -22.22 4.71
C GLU A 228 -15.21 -22.11 5.41
N LEU A 229 -15.22 -22.42 6.72
CA LEU A 229 -16.38 -22.23 7.60
C LEU A 229 -16.36 -20.90 8.32
N LEU A 230 -15.20 -20.25 8.40
CA LEU A 230 -15.00 -18.94 8.99
C LEU A 230 -14.62 -17.93 7.90
N PRO A 231 -14.98 -16.67 8.09
CA PRO A 231 -14.60 -15.63 7.15
C PRO A 231 -13.09 -15.52 7.01
N ALA A 232 -12.64 -15.40 5.78
CA ALA A 232 -11.23 -15.16 5.44
C ALA A 232 -11.06 -13.90 4.62
N VAL A 233 -9.86 -13.34 4.67
CA VAL A 233 -9.43 -12.16 3.94
C VAL A 233 -8.06 -12.44 3.33
N SER A 234 -7.88 -12.02 2.09
CA SER A 234 -6.58 -12.06 1.42
C SER A 234 -6.35 -10.78 0.64
N THR A 235 -5.22 -10.12 0.89
CA THR A 235 -4.93 -8.81 0.34
C THR A 235 -3.72 -8.86 -0.57
N VAL A 236 -3.83 -8.25 -1.75
CA VAL A 236 -2.75 -8.11 -2.73
C VAL A 236 -2.60 -6.65 -3.14
N GLU A 237 -1.38 -6.23 -3.27
CA GLU A 237 -0.97 -4.96 -3.84
C GLU A 237 -0.56 -5.16 -5.30
N LEU A 238 -1.08 -4.32 -6.19
CA LEU A 238 -0.70 -4.27 -7.60
C LEU A 238 -0.12 -2.90 -7.89
N LYS A 239 1.00 -2.84 -8.62
CA LYS A 239 1.68 -1.57 -8.94
C LYS A 239 1.77 -1.30 -10.44
N GLY A 240 1.96 -2.31 -11.25
CA GLY A 240 2.14 -2.19 -12.69
C GLY A 240 2.61 -3.48 -13.32
N ALA A 241 3.05 -3.40 -14.57
CA ALA A 241 3.65 -4.54 -15.26
C ALA A 241 4.81 -4.10 -16.16
N ILE A 242 5.82 -4.96 -16.26
CA ILE A 242 6.93 -4.82 -17.22
C ILE A 242 6.93 -6.07 -18.10
N GLU A 243 6.99 -5.86 -19.41
CA GLU A 243 6.88 -6.96 -20.38
C GLU A 243 5.63 -7.81 -20.05
N ASN A 244 5.83 -9.07 -19.71
CA ASN A 244 4.74 -9.98 -19.34
C ASN A 244 4.72 -10.28 -17.83
N HIS A 245 5.41 -9.51 -17.02
CA HIS A 245 5.46 -9.69 -15.57
C HIS A 245 4.65 -8.60 -14.87
N LEU A 246 3.67 -9.02 -14.08
CA LEU A 246 2.85 -8.16 -13.22
C LEU A 246 3.54 -7.97 -11.86
N SER A 247 3.72 -6.74 -11.43
CA SER A 247 4.16 -6.45 -10.06
C SER A 247 2.99 -6.63 -9.11
N ALA A 248 2.97 -7.78 -8.44
CA ALA A 248 1.96 -8.14 -7.46
C ALA A 248 2.62 -8.63 -6.17
N ARG A 249 2.21 -8.08 -5.03
CA ARG A 249 2.73 -8.46 -3.70
C ARG A 249 1.60 -8.81 -2.77
N VAL A 250 1.66 -9.98 -2.14
CA VAL A 250 0.72 -10.36 -1.08
C VAL A 250 1.04 -9.53 0.16
N LEU A 251 0.05 -8.77 0.65
CA LEU A 251 0.20 -7.95 1.86
C LEU A 251 -0.19 -8.72 3.12
N GLY A 252 -1.16 -9.63 3.02
CA GLY A 252 -1.59 -10.41 4.16
C GLY A 252 -2.72 -11.39 3.83
N GLU A 253 -2.82 -12.38 4.69
CA GLU A 253 -3.90 -13.38 4.71
C GLU A 253 -4.36 -13.52 6.15
N GLU A 254 -5.65 -13.33 6.38
CA GLU A 254 -6.25 -13.40 7.70
C GLU A 254 -7.53 -14.23 7.65
N MET A 255 -7.81 -14.94 8.74
CA MET A 255 -9.06 -15.65 8.97
C MET A 255 -9.58 -15.28 10.35
N ALA A 256 -10.90 -15.26 10.49
CA ALA A 256 -11.49 -15.06 11.80
C ALA A 256 -10.98 -16.12 12.77
N ARG A 257 -10.43 -15.69 13.90
CA ARG A 257 -9.78 -16.54 14.91
C ARG A 257 -10.63 -16.69 16.15
N PRO A 258 -10.49 -17.79 16.90
CA PRO A 258 -11.16 -17.95 18.18
C PRO A 258 -10.83 -16.82 19.15
N PHE A 259 -11.87 -16.28 19.81
CA PHE A 259 -11.73 -15.22 20.79
C PHE A 259 -12.92 -15.23 21.77
N ASP A 260 -12.67 -15.38 23.06
CA ASP A 260 -13.65 -15.29 24.15
C ASP A 260 -14.96 -16.09 23.89
N GLY A 261 -14.81 -17.32 23.44
CA GLY A 261 -15.94 -18.21 23.13
C GLY A 261 -16.67 -17.94 21.80
N GLY A 262 -16.17 -17.02 21.00
CA GLY A 262 -16.61 -16.70 19.64
C GLY A 262 -15.45 -16.70 18.65
N PHE A 263 -15.64 -15.97 17.55
CA PHE A 263 -14.61 -15.72 16.53
C PHE A 263 -14.55 -14.24 16.22
N ILE A 264 -13.38 -13.75 15.82
CA ILE A 264 -13.20 -12.36 15.48
C ILE A 264 -12.16 -12.16 14.38
N LEU A 265 -12.45 -11.20 13.50
CA LEU A 265 -11.50 -10.53 12.61
C LEU A 265 -11.83 -9.03 12.60
N VAL A 266 -10.82 -8.19 12.77
CA VAL A 266 -10.92 -6.72 12.67
C VAL A 266 -9.78 -6.26 11.80
N LEU A 267 -10.08 -5.76 10.61
CA LEU A 267 -9.08 -5.34 9.62
C LEU A 267 -9.43 -3.96 9.06
N PRO A 268 -8.86 -2.89 9.62
CA PRO A 268 -8.87 -1.56 9.01
C PRO A 268 -7.93 -1.51 7.80
N ILE A 269 -8.36 -0.85 6.70
CA ILE A 269 -7.62 -0.79 5.43
C ILE A 269 -7.49 0.67 4.98
N ALA A 270 -6.33 1.04 4.48
CA ALA A 270 -5.95 2.36 3.99
C ALA A 270 -5.94 3.42 5.11
N GLN A 271 -6.65 4.54 4.97
CA GLN A 271 -6.68 5.57 6.01
C GLN A 271 -7.53 5.14 7.20
N THR A 272 -6.89 4.83 8.31
CA THR A 272 -7.52 4.20 9.46
C THR A 272 -7.06 4.76 10.81
N ASP A 273 -6.45 5.95 10.81
CA ASP A 273 -5.83 6.55 12.00
C ASP A 273 -6.82 6.67 13.17
N ILE A 274 -8.01 7.23 12.90
CA ILE A 274 -9.05 7.39 13.91
C ILE A 274 -9.70 6.05 14.27
N ILE A 275 -9.89 5.17 13.30
CA ILE A 275 -10.40 3.81 13.57
C ILE A 275 -9.43 3.09 14.51
N ASN A 276 -8.13 3.14 14.22
CA ASN A 276 -7.10 2.57 15.07
C ASN A 276 -7.07 3.23 16.45
N LEU A 277 -7.21 4.56 16.53
CA LEU A 277 -7.28 5.29 17.80
C LEU A 277 -8.49 4.85 18.64
N ILE A 278 -9.66 4.67 18.03
CA ILE A 278 -10.86 4.19 18.73
C ILE A 278 -10.66 2.77 19.24
N ILE A 279 -10.13 1.87 18.40
CA ILE A 279 -9.91 0.46 18.76
C ILE A 279 -8.82 0.33 19.83
N ARG A 280 -7.69 1.02 19.68
CA ARG A 280 -6.52 0.88 20.55
C ARG A 280 -6.52 1.86 21.72
N GLY A 281 -7.22 3.00 21.62
CA GLY A 281 -7.28 4.03 22.66
C GLY A 281 -6.03 4.92 22.73
N PHE A 282 -5.07 4.77 21.84
CA PHE A 282 -3.88 5.62 21.72
C PHE A 282 -3.32 5.60 20.31
N ASP A 283 -2.60 6.65 19.95
CA ASP A 283 -1.81 6.73 18.74
C ASP A 283 -0.37 6.29 19.03
N GLN A 284 0.04 5.18 18.45
CA GLN A 284 1.38 4.62 18.65
C GLN A 284 2.47 5.56 18.13
N SER A 285 2.24 6.24 17.02
CA SER A 285 3.24 7.15 16.42
C SER A 285 3.50 8.36 17.30
N LEU A 286 2.47 8.90 17.95
CA LEU A 286 2.62 9.99 18.93
C LEU A 286 3.42 9.55 20.17
N ILE A 287 3.23 8.32 20.63
CA ILE A 287 4.02 7.78 21.76
C ILE A 287 5.48 7.61 21.34
N GLU A 288 5.74 7.03 20.19
CA GLU A 288 7.09 6.83 19.67
C GLU A 288 7.81 8.17 19.44
N GLU A 289 7.12 9.17 18.87
CA GLU A 289 7.64 10.53 18.72
C GLU A 289 7.91 11.20 20.07
N ALA A 290 6.99 11.09 21.03
CA ALA A 290 7.18 11.65 22.37
C ALA A 290 8.37 11.02 23.08
N LEU A 291 8.54 9.70 23.02
CA LEU A 291 9.70 8.99 23.58
C LEU A 291 11.00 9.41 22.91
N THR A 292 10.99 9.55 21.59
CA THR A 292 12.14 10.03 20.83
C THR A 292 12.56 11.44 21.28
N ARG A 293 11.61 12.34 21.49
CA ARG A 293 11.87 13.70 22.00
C ARG A 293 12.39 13.71 23.44
N VAL A 294 11.80 12.89 24.31
CA VAL A 294 12.24 12.77 25.72
C VAL A 294 13.67 12.22 25.79
N GLY A 295 13.98 11.20 25.02
CA GLY A 295 15.32 10.64 24.98
C GLY A 295 16.39 11.63 24.57
N ARG A 296 16.08 12.48 23.60
CA ARG A 296 16.99 13.54 23.15
C ARG A 296 17.19 14.65 24.16
N SER A 297 16.17 15.00 24.96
CA SER A 297 16.26 16.05 25.95
C SER A 297 17.08 15.69 27.17
N ASN A 298 17.30 14.38 27.45
CA ASN A 298 17.97 13.88 28.64
C ASN A 298 19.42 13.42 28.39
N LEU A 299 19.92 13.49 27.16
CA LEU A 299 21.30 13.13 26.85
C LEU A 299 22.22 14.33 27.13
N PRO A 300 23.24 14.21 28.02
CA PRO A 300 24.25 15.23 28.20
C PRO A 300 25.07 15.41 26.92
N GLY A 301 24.94 16.56 26.25
CA GLY A 301 25.59 16.84 24.98
C GLY A 301 24.79 16.48 23.74
N GLY A 302 23.45 16.29 23.88
CA GLY A 302 22.56 16.06 22.74
C GLY A 302 22.64 17.20 21.72
N PRO A 303 22.51 16.89 20.42
CA PRO A 303 22.64 17.88 19.36
C PRO A 303 21.58 18.98 19.50
N ASP A 304 22.01 20.20 19.21
CA ASP A 304 21.15 21.38 19.20
C ASP A 304 19.96 21.16 18.25
N LEU A 305 18.77 21.44 18.76
CA LEU A 305 17.48 21.16 18.10
C LEU A 305 17.28 21.88 16.76
N GLU A 306 18.17 22.80 16.41
CA GLU A 306 18.08 23.60 15.17
C GLU A 306 18.66 22.93 13.92
N SER A 307 19.39 21.83 14.03
CA SER A 307 19.97 21.17 12.85
C SER A 307 19.31 19.82 12.53
N ALA A 308 18.60 19.75 11.42
CA ALA A 308 18.08 18.50 10.84
C ALA A 308 19.18 17.43 10.61
N LYS A 309 20.45 17.81 10.56
CA LYS A 309 21.63 16.95 10.48
C LYS A 309 21.81 16.04 11.69
N GLY A 310 21.53 16.52 12.90
CA GLY A 310 21.60 15.72 14.12
C GLY A 310 20.58 14.58 14.19
N TYR A 311 19.55 14.59 13.34
CA TYR A 311 18.45 13.62 13.36
C TYR A 311 18.84 12.25 12.80
N ALA A 312 19.53 12.23 11.66
CA ALA A 312 19.95 10.97 11.02
C ALA A 312 21.20 10.37 11.72
N GLU A 313 22.11 11.24 12.19
CA GLU A 313 23.32 10.79 12.91
C GLU A 313 22.99 10.29 14.31
N ALA A 314 22.01 10.88 15.02
CA ALA A 314 21.56 10.38 16.31
C ALA A 314 20.86 9.02 16.18
N GLN A 315 20.02 8.79 15.17
CA GLN A 315 19.41 7.48 14.92
C GLN A 315 20.46 6.40 14.61
N ALA A 316 21.47 6.72 13.84
CA ALA A 316 22.55 5.78 13.51
C ALA A 316 23.44 5.49 14.72
N ALA A 317 23.68 6.47 15.61
CA ALA A 317 24.46 6.31 16.83
C ALA A 317 23.71 5.52 17.89
N ASP A 318 22.40 5.71 18.06
CA ASP A 318 21.55 4.95 19.01
C ASP A 318 21.46 3.48 18.64
N VAL A 319 21.38 3.15 17.34
CA VAL A 319 21.42 1.75 16.86
C VAL A 319 22.79 1.10 17.08
N ALA A 320 23.88 1.88 17.06
CA ALA A 320 25.24 1.39 17.25
C ALA A 320 25.66 1.25 18.73
N ALA A 321 25.02 2.01 19.63
CA ALA A 321 25.43 2.10 21.04
C ALA A 321 24.79 1.05 21.97
N GLY A 322 23.70 0.37 21.56
CA GLY A 322 23.05 -0.68 22.38
C GLY A 322 22.57 -0.22 23.75
N GLU A 323 22.08 1.00 23.87
CA GLU A 323 21.95 1.75 25.12
C GLU A 323 20.62 1.44 25.88
N PRO A 324 20.59 1.66 27.22
CA PRO A 324 19.43 1.47 28.12
C PRO A 324 18.16 2.20 27.71
N TYR A 325 18.27 3.18 26.81
CA TYR A 325 17.15 3.96 26.29
C TYR A 325 16.23 3.14 25.36
N THR A 326 16.76 2.21 24.58
CA THR A 326 15.96 1.32 23.73
C THR A 326 15.12 0.34 24.57
N GLU A 327 15.68 -0.15 25.69
CA GLU A 327 14.95 -0.98 26.66
C GLU A 327 13.83 -0.20 27.36
N PHE A 328 14.11 1.05 27.78
CA PHE A 328 13.11 1.90 28.43
C PHE A 328 11.98 2.28 27.46
N SER A 329 12.28 2.70 26.26
CA SER A 329 11.27 3.04 25.24
C SER A 329 10.44 1.83 24.83
N SER A 330 11.05 0.66 24.67
CA SER A 330 10.34 -0.60 24.44
C SER A 330 9.41 -0.94 25.62
N ALA A 331 9.88 -0.80 26.85
CA ALA A 331 9.07 -1.08 28.04
C ALA A 331 7.86 -0.12 28.17
N VAL A 332 8.03 1.17 27.84
CA VAL A 332 6.92 2.14 27.83
C VAL A 332 5.90 1.80 26.74
N ILE A 333 6.37 1.47 25.53
CA ILE A 333 5.48 1.08 24.42
C ILE A 333 4.74 -0.22 24.75
N ASP A 334 5.43 -1.22 25.31
CA ASP A 334 4.82 -2.49 25.70
C ASP A 334 3.81 -2.32 26.83
N THR A 335 4.12 -1.47 27.82
CA THR A 335 3.17 -1.12 28.88
C THR A 335 1.95 -0.40 28.32
N ALA A 336 2.13 0.55 27.41
CA ALA A 336 1.02 1.25 26.75
C ALA A 336 0.16 0.28 25.94
N ARG A 337 0.78 -0.67 25.22
CA ARG A 337 0.07 -1.73 24.48
C ARG A 337 -0.72 -2.65 25.41
N GLU A 338 -0.14 -3.05 26.54
CA GLU A 338 -0.82 -3.88 27.53
C GLU A 338 -2.01 -3.16 28.15
N MET A 339 -1.85 -1.91 28.57
CA MET A 339 -2.93 -1.07 29.09
C MET A 339 -4.04 -0.87 28.07
N ALA A 340 -3.67 -0.60 26.81
CA ALA A 340 -4.62 -0.48 25.71
C ALA A 340 -5.34 -1.80 25.45
N TRP A 341 -4.63 -2.92 25.48
CA TRP A 341 -5.23 -4.25 25.34
C TRP A 341 -6.30 -4.50 26.39
N LEU A 342 -5.98 -4.29 27.67
CA LEU A 342 -6.90 -4.53 28.78
C LEU A 342 -8.07 -3.53 28.80
N GLY A 343 -7.78 -2.25 28.54
CA GLY A 343 -8.75 -1.17 28.69
C GLY A 343 -9.63 -0.89 27.49
N LYS A 344 -9.17 -1.22 26.28
CA LYS A 344 -9.85 -0.86 25.00
C LYS A 344 -9.96 -2.01 24.02
N VAL A 345 -8.84 -2.60 23.62
CA VAL A 345 -8.82 -3.59 22.54
C VAL A 345 -9.60 -4.83 22.92
N ASN A 346 -9.34 -5.41 24.08
CA ASN A 346 -10.02 -6.61 24.54
C ASN A 346 -11.54 -6.41 24.73
N PRO A 347 -12.04 -5.36 25.42
CA PRO A 347 -13.48 -5.08 25.49
C PRO A 347 -14.13 -4.82 24.12
N PHE A 348 -13.44 -4.13 23.21
CA PHE A 348 -13.91 -3.94 21.83
C PHE A 348 -14.05 -5.29 21.11
N TYR A 349 -13.04 -6.14 21.20
CA TYR A 349 -13.03 -7.46 20.59
C TYR A 349 -14.10 -8.39 21.17
N GLN A 350 -14.30 -8.36 22.50
CA GLN A 350 -15.37 -9.10 23.16
C GLN A 350 -16.75 -8.67 22.65
N THR A 351 -16.94 -7.37 22.43
CA THR A 351 -18.19 -6.85 21.88
C THR A 351 -18.38 -7.32 20.45
N ILE A 352 -17.39 -7.11 19.55
CA ILE A 352 -17.47 -7.47 18.13
C ILE A 352 -17.72 -8.98 17.97
N SER A 353 -17.06 -9.83 18.76
CA SER A 353 -17.22 -11.30 18.68
C SER A 353 -18.63 -11.81 18.93
N LYS A 354 -19.49 -11.01 19.59
CA LYS A 354 -20.85 -11.36 20.02
C LYS A 354 -21.94 -10.57 19.31
N LEU A 355 -21.59 -9.55 18.51
CA LEU A 355 -22.57 -8.75 17.79
C LEU A 355 -23.32 -9.57 16.76
N GLU A 356 -24.63 -9.40 16.72
CA GLU A 356 -25.48 -9.83 15.60
C GLU A 356 -25.03 -9.14 14.31
N LEU A 357 -25.24 -9.80 13.17
CA LEU A 357 -24.74 -9.35 11.88
C LEU A 357 -25.16 -7.91 11.52
N ALA A 358 -26.43 -7.55 11.80
CA ALA A 358 -26.92 -6.19 11.55
C ALA A 358 -26.18 -5.13 12.36
N SER A 359 -25.93 -5.40 13.65
CA SER A 359 -25.18 -4.52 14.53
C SER A 359 -23.69 -4.46 14.17
N LEU A 360 -23.14 -5.57 13.68
CA LEU A 360 -21.78 -5.63 13.16
C LEU A 360 -21.60 -4.73 11.93
N ALA A 361 -22.59 -4.75 11.02
CA ALA A 361 -22.61 -3.89 9.84
C ALA A 361 -22.75 -2.39 10.20
N GLU A 362 -23.60 -2.08 11.18
CA GLU A 362 -23.77 -0.72 11.70
C GLU A 362 -22.47 -0.21 12.36
N ALA A 363 -21.79 -1.05 13.15
CA ALA A 363 -20.52 -0.73 13.76
C ALA A 363 -19.43 -0.44 12.70
N ALA A 364 -19.34 -1.28 11.65
CA ALA A 364 -18.39 -1.07 10.56
C ALA A 364 -18.63 0.26 9.84
N GLY A 365 -19.88 0.54 9.46
CA GLY A 365 -20.26 1.78 8.80
C GLY A 365 -20.04 3.02 9.67
N SER A 366 -20.31 2.93 10.96
CA SER A 366 -20.12 4.04 11.93
C SER A 366 -18.64 4.39 12.10
N LEU A 367 -17.77 3.40 12.22
CA LEU A 367 -16.31 3.62 12.35
C LEU A 367 -15.73 4.28 11.11
N VAL A 368 -16.14 3.87 9.91
CA VAL A 368 -15.73 4.55 8.66
C VAL A 368 -16.30 5.98 8.61
N SER A 369 -17.53 6.20 9.11
CA SER A 369 -18.12 7.55 9.17
C SER A 369 -17.32 8.50 10.07
N VAL A 370 -16.84 8.01 11.22
CA VAL A 370 -16.02 8.81 12.14
C VAL A 370 -14.65 9.13 11.53
N GLN A 371 -14.04 8.18 10.81
CA GLN A 371 -12.80 8.42 10.06
C GLN A 371 -13.00 9.53 9.02
N ASN A 372 -14.08 9.47 8.23
CA ASN A 372 -14.41 10.49 7.23
C ASN A 372 -14.63 11.86 7.87
N LEU A 373 -15.37 11.92 8.99
CA LEU A 373 -15.63 13.17 9.71
C LEU A 373 -14.32 13.80 10.20
N SER A 374 -13.41 13.00 10.77
CA SER A 374 -12.12 13.48 11.25
C SER A 374 -11.28 14.07 10.11
N GLN A 375 -11.22 13.40 8.97
CA GLN A 375 -10.46 13.89 7.81
C GLN A 375 -11.04 15.19 7.27
N ASN A 376 -12.37 15.34 7.24
CA ASN A 376 -13.03 16.58 6.81
C ASN A 376 -12.77 17.77 7.77
N ILE A 377 -12.50 17.51 9.05
CA ILE A 377 -12.20 18.55 10.04
C ILE A 377 -10.70 18.94 10.02
N HIS A 378 -9.79 17.99 9.83
CA HIS A 378 -8.35 18.19 9.99
C HIS A 378 -7.59 18.23 8.66
N GLY A 379 -8.19 17.78 7.54
CA GLY A 379 -7.53 17.72 6.24
C GLY A 379 -7.64 19.06 5.47
N GLU A 380 -6.57 19.44 4.81
CA GLU A 380 -6.59 20.58 3.87
C GLU A 380 -7.42 20.26 2.61
N LEU A 381 -7.43 19.00 2.17
CA LEU A 381 -8.28 18.47 1.11
C LEU A 381 -8.97 17.19 1.60
N PRO A 382 -10.30 17.07 1.49
CA PRO A 382 -11.00 15.85 1.87
C PRO A 382 -10.57 14.69 0.95
N THR A 383 -9.80 13.77 1.51
CA THR A 383 -9.25 12.61 0.77
C THR A 383 -10.08 11.34 0.95
N VAL A 384 -10.96 11.33 1.96
CA VAL A 384 -11.99 10.34 2.22
C VAL A 384 -13.30 11.06 2.44
N GLY A 385 -14.43 10.43 2.09
CA GLY A 385 -15.74 11.09 2.19
C GLY A 385 -16.81 10.41 1.34
N GLY A 386 -17.87 11.14 1.04
CA GLY A 386 -19.03 10.64 0.31
C GLY A 386 -19.86 9.64 1.11
N PRO A 387 -20.90 9.07 0.47
CA PRO A 387 -21.69 8.00 1.04
C PRO A 387 -20.84 6.81 1.46
N ILE A 388 -21.24 6.13 2.53
CA ILE A 388 -20.57 4.92 3.00
C ILE A 388 -21.37 3.71 2.52
N ASP A 389 -20.72 2.87 1.73
CA ASP A 389 -21.21 1.58 1.33
C ASP A 389 -20.97 0.56 2.45
N VAL A 390 -22.02 -0.19 2.82
CA VAL A 390 -21.95 -1.24 3.84
C VAL A 390 -22.60 -2.50 3.30
N ALA A 391 -21.92 -3.63 3.42
CA ALA A 391 -22.46 -4.93 3.03
C ALA A 391 -22.10 -6.00 4.04
N THR A 392 -22.82 -7.10 3.99
CA THR A 392 -22.57 -8.30 4.79
C THR A 392 -22.37 -9.53 3.88
N ILE A 393 -21.60 -10.50 4.37
CA ILE A 393 -21.39 -11.76 3.67
C ILE A 393 -21.56 -12.90 4.69
N THR A 394 -22.45 -13.84 4.39
CA THR A 394 -22.68 -15.04 5.23
C THR A 394 -22.63 -16.31 4.39
N LEU A 395 -22.47 -17.44 5.05
CA LEU A 395 -22.55 -18.75 4.39
C LEU A 395 -23.96 -19.08 3.89
N SER A 396 -25.00 -18.61 4.59
CA SER A 396 -26.40 -18.93 4.29
C SER A 396 -27.02 -18.03 3.24
N GLU A 397 -26.76 -16.73 3.30
CA GLU A 397 -27.44 -15.73 2.47
C GLU A 397 -26.51 -15.09 1.41
N GLY A 398 -25.20 -15.36 1.52
CA GLY A 398 -24.21 -14.78 0.65
C GLY A 398 -24.01 -13.29 0.91
N PHE A 399 -23.71 -12.54 -0.14
CA PHE A 399 -23.49 -11.10 -0.09
C PHE A 399 -24.81 -10.32 -0.10
N GLN A 400 -24.97 -9.40 0.85
CA GLN A 400 -26.14 -8.52 0.96
C GLN A 400 -25.68 -7.07 1.17
N TRP A 401 -26.25 -6.13 0.40
CA TRP A 401 -26.09 -4.71 0.67
C TRP A 401 -26.96 -4.29 1.86
N VAL A 402 -26.35 -3.69 2.88
CA VAL A 402 -27.03 -3.09 4.03
C VAL A 402 -27.30 -1.59 3.75
N ARG A 403 -26.31 -0.90 3.16
CA ARG A 403 -26.40 0.50 2.77
C ARG A 403 -25.52 0.73 1.54
N GLY A 404 -25.96 1.58 0.62
CA GLY A 404 -25.24 1.82 -0.64
C GLY A 404 -25.56 0.78 -1.70
N GLY A 405 -24.63 0.53 -2.63
CA GLY A 405 -24.80 -0.44 -3.71
C GLY A 405 -25.93 -0.13 -4.72
N GLY A 406 -26.49 1.08 -4.69
CA GLY A 406 -27.64 1.44 -5.54
C GLY A 406 -27.43 1.24 -7.04
N TRP A 407 -26.19 1.27 -7.49
CA TRP A 407 -25.79 1.02 -8.87
C TRP A 407 -25.86 -0.47 -9.28
N GLU A 408 -25.77 -1.41 -8.34
CA GLU A 408 -25.95 -2.86 -8.61
C GLU A 408 -27.43 -3.24 -8.66
N GLN A 409 -28.27 -2.52 -7.94
CA GLN A 409 -29.73 -2.76 -7.93
C GLN A 409 -30.40 -2.36 -9.26
N ALA A 410 -29.75 -1.49 -10.04
CA ALA A 410 -30.26 -1.05 -11.34
C ALA A 410 -30.02 -2.05 -12.51
N THR A 411 -29.26 -3.12 -12.30
CA THR A 411 -29.06 -4.19 -13.29
C THR A 411 -29.97 -5.38 -12.94
N PRO A 412 -31.03 -5.67 -13.69
CA PRO A 412 -31.81 -6.90 -13.49
C PRO A 412 -30.90 -8.12 -13.71
N ASN A 413 -31.14 -9.18 -12.94
CA ASN A 413 -30.45 -10.48 -13.00
C ASN A 413 -30.51 -11.09 -14.39
#